data_9b79492c98de777469df583b59b70aca
#
_entry.id   9b79492c98de777469df583b59b70aca
#
_cell.length_a   1.000
_cell.length_b   1.000
_cell.length_c   1.000
_cell.angle_alpha   90.00
_cell.angle_beta   90.00
_cell.angle_gamma   90.00
#
_symmetry.space_group_name_H-M   'P 1'
#
loop_
_entity.id
_entity.type
_entity.pdbx_description
1 polymer ?
#
loop_
_entity_poly.entity_id
_entity_poly.type
_entity_poly.pdbx_seq_one_letter_code
_entity_poly.pdbx_strand_id
1 'polypeptide(L)'
;MVLKTFTIDWNGVNETIEYEDDLTFGELEAILQNCIDLSDISKPKVDIPKYRYQILLKVLRKAPFAVGDSAAIRGMKSKQANKIMQEVMKDYPLVKFLEAWVETFTGSLTEEEKE
;
A
#
# COMPACT_ATOMS: atom_id res chain seq x y z
N MET A 1 -9.89 16.76 2.43
CA MET A 1 -9.71 15.29 2.28
C MET A 1 -10.92 14.71 1.57
N VAL A 2 -10.70 14.03 0.48
CA VAL A 2 -11.77 13.36 -0.26
C VAL A 2 -11.57 11.86 -0.11
N LEU A 3 -12.63 11.18 0.35
CA LEU A 3 -12.60 9.73 0.45
C LEU A 3 -13.19 9.14 -0.84
N LYS A 4 -12.54 8.13 -1.37
CA LYS A 4 -13.08 7.35 -2.47
C LYS A 4 -13.94 6.21 -1.94
N THR A 5 -14.96 5.85 -2.70
CA THR A 5 -15.87 4.79 -2.32
C THR A 5 -16.03 3.79 -3.45
N PHE A 6 -16.27 2.54 -3.08
CA PHE A 6 -16.67 1.49 -4.03
C PHE A 6 -17.46 0.44 -3.27
N THR A 7 -18.17 -0.40 -3.99
CA THR A 7 -18.96 -1.48 -3.39
C THR A 7 -18.37 -2.83 -3.70
N ILE A 8 -18.49 -3.75 -2.74
CA ILE A 8 -18.08 -5.13 -2.92
C ILE A 8 -19.20 -6.06 -2.47
N ASP A 9 -19.18 -7.28 -2.97
CA ASP A 9 -20.03 -8.35 -2.46
C ASP A 9 -19.36 -8.93 -1.21
N TRP A 10 -19.97 -8.69 -0.07
CA TRP A 10 -19.49 -9.19 1.22
C TRP A 10 -20.50 -10.23 1.73
N ASN A 11 -20.18 -11.50 1.50
CA ASN A 11 -21.03 -12.63 1.93
C ASN A 11 -22.48 -12.53 1.41
N GLY A 12 -22.63 -12.12 0.14
CA GLY A 12 -23.94 -11.99 -0.50
C GLY A 12 -24.62 -10.65 -0.30
N VAL A 13 -24.00 -9.72 0.41
CA VAL A 13 -24.54 -8.37 0.65
C VAL A 13 -23.59 -7.34 0.04
N ASN A 14 -24.14 -6.37 -0.68
CA ASN A 14 -23.33 -5.28 -1.22
C ASN A 14 -22.96 -4.32 -0.09
N GLU A 15 -21.67 -4.20 0.18
CA GLU A 15 -21.14 -3.32 1.21
C GLU A 15 -20.29 -2.21 0.59
N THR A 16 -20.34 -1.03 1.20
CA THR A 16 -19.57 0.11 0.74
C THR A 16 -18.24 0.18 1.49
N ILE A 17 -17.17 0.36 0.72
CA ILE A 17 -15.83 0.60 1.27
C ILE A 17 -15.49 2.06 1.01
N GLU A 18 -14.97 2.74 2.03
CA GLU A 18 -14.46 4.10 1.90
C GLU A 18 -12.98 4.11 2.27
N TYR A 19 -12.16 4.78 1.46
CA TYR A 19 -10.72 4.83 1.72
C TYR A 19 -10.12 6.18 1.32
N GLU A 20 -9.01 6.52 1.97
CA GLU A 20 -8.19 7.69 1.66
C GLU A 20 -7.36 7.40 0.41
N ASP A 21 -7.53 8.21 -0.63
CA ASP A 21 -6.85 7.99 -1.90
C ASP A 21 -5.48 8.68 -2.00
N ASP A 22 -5.13 9.50 -1.02
CA ASP A 22 -3.89 10.28 -1.07
C ASP A 22 -3.31 10.43 0.33
N LEU A 23 -2.51 9.46 0.75
CA LEU A 23 -1.78 9.55 2.00
C LEU A 23 -0.74 10.66 1.93
N THR A 24 -0.41 11.25 3.07
CA THR A 24 0.68 12.21 3.12
C THR A 24 1.99 11.54 2.72
N PHE A 25 2.93 12.34 2.23
CA PHE A 25 4.25 11.85 1.85
C PHE A 25 4.92 11.09 3.00
N GLY A 26 4.85 11.65 4.22
CA GLY A 26 5.45 11.01 5.39
C GLY A 26 4.85 9.67 5.74
N GLU A 27 3.51 9.55 5.62
CA GLU A 27 2.82 8.29 5.87
C GLU A 27 3.20 7.22 4.86
N LEU A 28 3.24 7.58 3.58
CA LEU A 28 3.61 6.65 2.53
C LEU A 28 5.07 6.22 2.64
N GLU A 29 5.96 7.19 2.93
CA GLU A 29 7.38 6.90 3.11
C GLU A 29 7.62 5.95 4.27
N ALA A 30 6.91 6.13 5.39
CA ALA A 30 7.02 5.24 6.54
C ALA A 30 6.61 3.80 6.16
N ILE A 31 5.56 3.65 5.36
CA ILE A 31 5.13 2.33 4.88
C ILE A 31 6.21 1.71 3.99
N LEU A 32 6.75 2.48 3.05
CA LEU A 32 7.80 1.98 2.14
C LEU A 32 9.05 1.56 2.89
N GLN A 33 9.49 2.36 3.87
CA GLN A 33 10.65 2.02 4.69
C GLN A 33 10.48 0.69 5.42
N ASN A 34 9.27 0.40 5.88
CA ASN A 34 8.98 -0.84 6.58
C ASN A 34 8.91 -2.05 5.65
N CYS A 35 8.71 -1.83 4.36
CA CYS A 35 8.51 -2.90 3.39
C CYS A 35 9.71 -3.15 2.50
N ILE A 36 10.69 -2.25 2.49
CA ILE A 36 11.85 -2.35 1.60
C ILE A 36 13.10 -2.66 2.42
N ASP A 37 13.81 -3.70 2.02
CA ASP A 37 15.08 -4.09 2.62
C ASP A 37 16.22 -3.60 1.73
N LEU A 38 17.02 -2.69 2.24
CA LEU A 38 18.17 -2.09 1.55
C LEU A 38 19.49 -2.60 2.10
N SER A 39 19.51 -3.72 2.80
CA SER A 39 20.78 -4.28 3.30
C SER A 39 21.76 -4.56 2.15
N ASP A 40 21.23 -4.85 0.97
CA ASP A 40 22.02 -4.93 -0.28
C ASP A 40 21.45 -3.88 -1.25
N ILE A 41 22.14 -2.76 -1.39
CA ILE A 41 21.70 -1.62 -2.22
C ILE A 41 21.57 -2.02 -3.68
N SER A 42 22.41 -2.95 -4.15
CA SER A 42 22.35 -3.40 -5.54
C SER A 42 21.15 -4.29 -5.83
N LYS A 43 20.52 -4.84 -4.80
CA LYS A 43 19.37 -5.75 -4.92
C LYS A 43 18.34 -5.45 -3.83
N PRO A 44 17.65 -4.29 -3.91
CA PRO A 44 16.63 -3.98 -2.92
C PRO A 44 15.51 -5.03 -2.95
N LYS A 45 15.12 -5.49 -1.78
CA LYS A 45 14.03 -6.46 -1.63
C LYS A 45 12.78 -5.78 -1.12
N VAL A 46 11.65 -6.14 -1.67
CA VAL A 46 10.36 -5.56 -1.29
C VAL A 46 9.43 -6.67 -0.82
N ASP A 47 8.86 -6.46 0.35
CA ASP A 47 7.82 -7.34 0.87
C ASP A 47 6.47 -6.84 0.36
N ILE A 48 6.04 -7.35 -0.79
CA ILE A 48 4.80 -6.93 -1.45
C ILE A 48 3.57 -7.21 -0.59
N PRO A 49 3.40 -8.40 0.00
CA PRO A 49 2.26 -8.64 0.89
C PRO A 49 2.21 -7.68 2.07
N LYS A 50 3.35 -7.37 2.66
CA LYS A 50 3.43 -6.42 3.77
C LYS A 50 3.01 -5.01 3.32
N TYR A 51 3.45 -4.58 2.14
CA TYR A 51 3.05 -3.29 1.57
C TYR A 51 1.54 -3.19 1.43
N ARG A 52 0.92 -4.18 0.80
CA ARG A 52 -0.53 -4.21 0.61
C ARG A 52 -1.28 -4.15 1.92
N TYR A 53 -0.84 -4.94 2.88
CA TYR A 53 -1.42 -4.99 4.21
C TYR A 53 -1.31 -3.64 4.92
N GLN A 54 -0.13 -3.03 4.88
CA GLN A 54 0.12 -1.74 5.52
C GLN A 54 -0.71 -0.62 4.89
N ILE A 55 -0.85 -0.63 3.56
CA ILE A 55 -1.70 0.33 2.86
C ILE A 55 -3.15 0.19 3.33
N LEU A 56 -3.70 -1.02 3.34
CA LEU A 56 -5.08 -1.22 3.78
C LEU A 56 -5.30 -0.77 5.22
N LEU A 57 -4.37 -1.08 6.12
CA LEU A 57 -4.45 -0.62 7.51
C LEU A 57 -4.53 0.90 7.60
N LYS A 58 -3.80 1.59 6.73
CA LYS A 58 -3.67 3.03 6.80
C LYS A 58 -4.82 3.77 6.10
N VAL A 59 -5.28 3.27 4.96
CA VAL A 59 -6.19 4.01 4.09
C VAL A 59 -7.67 3.73 4.33
N LEU A 60 -8.04 2.52 4.78
CA LEU A 60 -9.45 2.20 4.96
C LEU A 60 -10.09 3.05 6.05
N ARG A 61 -11.25 3.61 5.74
CA ARG A 61 -12.02 4.43 6.68
C ARG A 61 -13.36 3.82 7.02
N LYS A 62 -13.94 3.05 6.09
CA LYS A 62 -15.20 2.33 6.30
C LYS A 62 -15.17 1.00 5.56
N ALA A 63 -15.55 -0.06 6.24
CA ALA A 63 -15.58 -1.41 5.68
C ALA A 63 -16.56 -2.27 6.49
N PRO A 64 -17.00 -3.43 5.95
CA PRO A 64 -17.85 -4.36 6.71
C PRO A 64 -17.08 -5.15 7.78
N PHE A 65 -15.92 -4.66 8.16
CA PHE A 65 -15.08 -5.21 9.23
C PHE A 65 -14.44 -4.03 9.98
N ALA A 66 -13.79 -4.32 11.10
CA ALA A 66 -13.13 -3.28 11.89
C ALA A 66 -11.92 -2.72 11.15
N VAL A 67 -12.00 -1.47 10.69
CA VAL A 67 -10.88 -0.81 10.02
C VAL A 67 -9.75 -0.56 11.02
N GLY A 68 -8.52 -0.69 10.56
CA GLY A 68 -7.35 -0.57 11.43
C GLY A 68 -7.07 -1.80 12.28
N ASP A 69 -7.90 -2.83 12.19
CA ASP A 69 -7.70 -4.10 12.89
C ASP A 69 -6.97 -5.07 11.97
N SER A 70 -5.74 -5.39 12.33
CA SER A 70 -4.91 -6.28 11.51
C SER A 70 -5.49 -7.69 11.39
N ALA A 71 -6.11 -8.19 12.46
CA ALA A 71 -6.72 -9.52 12.44
C ALA A 71 -7.90 -9.57 11.48
N ALA A 72 -8.73 -8.51 11.45
CA ALA A 72 -9.86 -8.42 10.54
C ALA A 72 -9.40 -8.40 9.07
N ILE A 73 -8.34 -7.64 8.78
CA ILE A 73 -7.80 -7.55 7.42
C ILE A 73 -7.22 -8.90 6.99
N ARG A 74 -6.42 -9.52 7.83
CA ARG A 74 -5.81 -10.82 7.53
C ARG A 74 -6.81 -11.96 7.48
N GLY A 75 -7.92 -11.80 8.20
CA GLY A 75 -8.99 -12.80 8.23
C GLY A 75 -9.92 -12.77 7.02
N MET A 76 -9.77 -11.80 6.12
CA MET A 76 -10.58 -11.76 4.91
C MET A 76 -10.30 -12.96 4.01
N LYS A 77 -11.35 -13.41 3.32
CA LYS A 77 -11.17 -14.42 2.27
C LYS A 77 -10.42 -13.78 1.10
N SER A 78 -9.60 -14.58 0.42
CA SER A 78 -8.73 -14.06 -0.64
C SER A 78 -9.48 -13.35 -1.76
N LYS A 79 -10.68 -13.82 -2.14
CA LYS A 79 -11.48 -13.15 -3.17
C LYS A 79 -11.94 -11.77 -2.74
N GLN A 80 -12.31 -11.63 -1.47
CA GLN A 80 -12.71 -10.34 -0.89
C GLN A 80 -11.50 -9.38 -0.85
N ALA A 81 -10.38 -9.88 -0.35
CA ALA A 81 -9.14 -9.09 -0.28
C ALA A 81 -8.67 -8.64 -1.66
N ASN A 82 -8.72 -9.53 -2.65
CA ASN A 82 -8.30 -9.20 -4.02
C ASN A 82 -9.15 -8.08 -4.62
N LYS A 83 -10.47 -8.11 -4.37
CA LYS A 83 -11.36 -7.07 -4.89
C LYS A 83 -11.04 -5.72 -4.27
N ILE A 84 -10.86 -5.67 -2.96
CA ILE A 84 -10.48 -4.44 -2.26
C ILE A 84 -9.11 -3.96 -2.76
N MET A 85 -8.14 -4.86 -2.91
CA MET A 85 -6.81 -4.53 -3.41
C MET A 85 -6.84 -3.95 -4.81
N GLN A 86 -7.64 -4.52 -5.71
CA GLN A 86 -7.76 -4.02 -7.08
C GLN A 86 -8.18 -2.56 -7.10
N GLU A 87 -9.12 -2.19 -6.25
CA GLU A 87 -9.62 -0.82 -6.20
C GLU A 87 -8.65 0.13 -5.51
N VAL A 88 -8.14 -0.26 -4.35
CA VAL A 88 -7.27 0.59 -3.54
C VAL A 88 -5.90 0.79 -4.21
N MET A 89 -5.32 -0.25 -4.78
CA MET A 89 -3.98 -0.18 -5.36
C MET A 89 -3.91 0.65 -6.65
N LYS A 90 -5.03 1.02 -7.23
CA LYS A 90 -5.03 1.99 -8.34
C LYS A 90 -4.45 3.33 -7.93
N ASP A 91 -4.65 3.71 -6.67
CA ASP A 91 -4.15 4.97 -6.12
C ASP A 91 -2.79 4.81 -5.42
N TYR A 92 -2.37 3.57 -5.17
CA TYR A 92 -1.11 3.27 -4.47
C TYR A 92 -0.27 2.26 -5.24
N PRO A 93 0.11 2.59 -6.49
CA PRO A 93 0.87 1.66 -7.33
C PRO A 93 2.30 1.50 -6.80
N LEU A 94 2.58 0.36 -6.17
CA LEU A 94 3.87 0.09 -5.56
C LEU A 94 5.02 0.26 -6.54
N VAL A 95 4.86 -0.20 -7.77
CA VAL A 95 5.94 -0.15 -8.77
C VAL A 95 6.38 1.28 -9.01
N LYS A 96 5.44 2.22 -9.19
CA LYS A 96 5.77 3.63 -9.42
C LYS A 96 6.44 4.27 -8.21
N PHE A 97 5.92 4.00 -7.01
CA PHE A 97 6.50 4.55 -5.79
C PHE A 97 7.89 3.97 -5.55
N LEU A 98 8.05 2.68 -5.81
CA LEU A 98 9.33 2.00 -5.65
C LEU A 98 10.37 2.54 -6.63
N GLU A 99 10.00 2.70 -7.90
CA GLU A 99 10.89 3.24 -8.93
C GLU A 99 11.37 4.64 -8.56
N ALA A 100 10.45 5.52 -8.17
CA ALA A 100 10.78 6.88 -7.78
C ALA A 100 11.72 6.90 -6.56
N TRP A 101 11.44 6.05 -5.58
CA TRP A 101 12.21 6.00 -4.34
C TRP A 101 13.62 5.45 -4.58
N VAL A 102 13.72 4.33 -5.31
CA VAL A 102 15.00 3.71 -5.65
C VAL A 102 15.81 4.61 -6.58
N GLU A 103 15.16 5.23 -7.56
CA GLU A 103 15.83 6.15 -8.49
C GLU A 103 16.45 7.33 -7.74
N THR A 104 15.73 7.92 -6.81
CA THR A 104 16.26 9.01 -5.99
C THR A 104 17.51 8.57 -5.23
N PHE A 105 17.45 7.40 -4.65
CA PHE A 105 18.54 6.83 -3.85
C PHE A 105 19.73 6.46 -4.71
N THR A 106 19.51 5.72 -5.81
CA THR A 106 20.59 5.28 -6.70
C THR A 106 21.15 6.44 -7.53
N GLY A 107 20.33 7.43 -7.85
CA GLY A 107 20.77 8.63 -8.52
C GLY A 107 21.81 9.38 -7.71
N SER A 108 21.59 9.51 -6.40
CA SER A 108 22.57 10.13 -5.50
C SER A 108 23.88 9.37 -5.49
N LEU A 109 23.82 8.04 -5.42
CA LEU A 109 25.02 7.21 -5.45
C LEU A 109 25.78 7.34 -6.76
N THR A 110 25.05 7.38 -7.88
CA THR A 110 25.66 7.52 -9.21
C THR A 110 26.39 8.85 -9.34
N GLU A 111 25.82 9.92 -8.81
CA GLU A 111 26.46 11.23 -8.82
C GLU A 111 27.74 11.24 -8.00
N GLU A 112 27.73 10.58 -6.85
CA GLU A 112 28.93 10.43 -6.02
C GLU A 112 30.01 9.65 -6.75
N GLU A 113 29.65 8.60 -7.48
CA GLU A 113 30.60 7.80 -8.24
C GLU A 113 31.23 8.57 -9.39
N LYS A 114 30.55 9.55 -9.95
CA LYS A 114 31.05 10.35 -11.04
C LYS A 114 32.10 11.38 -10.61
N GLU A 115 32.12 11.71 -9.36
CA GLU A 115 33.10 12.62 -8.80
C GLU A 115 34.42 11.88 -8.51
#